data_e86dca4ba5041bb326f97259bb4dc279
#
_entry.id   e86dca4ba5041bb326f97259bb4dc279
#
_cell.length_a   1.000
_cell.length_b   1.000
_cell.length_c   1.000
_cell.angle_alpha   90.00
_cell.angle_beta   90.00
_cell.angle_gamma   90.00
#
_symmetry.space_group_name_H-M   'P 1'
#
loop_
_entity.id
_entity.type
_entity.pdbx_description
1 polymer ?
#
loop_
_entity_poly.entity_id
_entity_poly.type
_entity_poly.pdbx_seq_one_letter_code
_entity_poly.pdbx_strand_id
1 'polypeptide(L)'
;MNDSSTTTRNKHLVLDGFTRFAAGDIDVLRTLLHEDFVEHSPGNPSGRDAFIAHIAEAPVARARLDLKRVIADDDHVVMHYLMTTDDDPRGVAVVDIWRLAGGQIVEHWDVVQPVPEAARVPHGML
;
A
#
# COMPACT_ATOMS: atom_id res chain seq x y z
N MET A 1 6.57 -28.89 1.87
CA MET A 1 5.82 -27.82 1.76
C MET A 1 6.60 -26.68 1.25
N ASN A 2 6.01 -25.81 0.78
CA ASN A 2 6.71 -24.87 0.00
C ASN A 2 6.23 -23.44 0.30
N ASP A 3 7.07 -22.73 1.00
CA ASP A 3 6.77 -21.36 1.39
C ASP A 3 6.62 -20.45 0.18
N SER A 4 7.25 -20.80 -0.95
CA SER A 4 7.16 -19.98 -2.16
C SER A 4 5.74 -19.91 -2.72
N SER A 5 4.90 -20.93 -2.52
CA SER A 5 3.51 -20.85 -2.98
C SER A 5 2.68 -19.89 -2.11
N THR A 6 2.95 -19.81 -0.81
CA THR A 6 2.34 -18.83 0.08
C THR A 6 2.83 -17.42 -0.25
N THR A 7 4.13 -17.27 -0.47
CA THR A 7 4.74 -16.00 -0.87
C THR A 7 4.10 -15.51 -2.17
N THR A 8 3.99 -16.35 -3.17
CA THR A 8 3.39 -16.00 -4.47
C THR A 8 1.94 -15.60 -4.31
N ARG A 9 1.16 -16.36 -3.54
CA ARG A 9 -0.25 -16.05 -3.30
C ARG A 9 -0.42 -14.70 -2.61
N ASN A 10 0.36 -14.45 -1.54
CA ASN A 10 0.30 -13.19 -0.81
C ASN A 10 0.66 -12.01 -1.71
N LYS A 11 1.70 -12.17 -2.52
CA LYS A 11 2.10 -11.16 -3.47
C LYS A 11 0.98 -10.83 -4.46
N HIS A 12 0.32 -11.86 -5.00
CA HIS A 12 -0.78 -11.67 -5.94
C HIS A 12 -1.99 -11.00 -5.28
N LEU A 13 -2.32 -11.38 -4.05
CA LEU A 13 -3.43 -10.78 -3.32
C LEU A 13 -3.22 -9.28 -3.14
N VAL A 14 -2.02 -8.89 -2.72
CA VAL A 14 -1.72 -7.48 -2.47
C VAL A 14 -1.62 -6.70 -3.79
N LEU A 15 -0.99 -7.26 -4.82
CA LEU A 15 -0.91 -6.62 -6.13
C LEU A 15 -2.29 -6.42 -6.76
N ASP A 16 -3.15 -7.43 -6.69
CA ASP A 16 -4.52 -7.33 -7.22
C ASP A 16 -5.29 -6.23 -6.46
N GLY A 17 -5.17 -6.23 -5.13
CA GLY A 17 -5.81 -5.21 -4.31
C GLY A 17 -5.31 -3.81 -4.63
N PHE A 18 -4.01 -3.65 -4.81
CA PHE A 18 -3.40 -2.37 -5.16
C PHE A 18 -3.90 -1.89 -6.53
N THR A 19 -3.93 -2.77 -7.52
CA THR A 19 -4.38 -2.44 -8.88
C THR A 19 -5.84 -2.01 -8.88
N ARG A 20 -6.71 -2.74 -8.18
CA ARG A 20 -8.13 -2.40 -8.07
C ARG A 20 -8.35 -1.10 -7.32
N PHE A 21 -7.63 -0.90 -6.22
CA PHE A 21 -7.72 0.33 -5.46
C PHE A 21 -7.30 1.53 -6.32
N ALA A 22 -6.19 1.40 -7.06
CA ALA A 22 -5.71 2.45 -7.95
C ALA A 22 -6.70 2.79 -9.06
N ALA A 23 -7.54 1.83 -9.43
CA ALA A 23 -8.59 2.02 -10.43
C ALA A 23 -9.90 2.58 -9.83
N GLY A 24 -9.93 2.84 -8.53
CA GLY A 24 -11.08 3.43 -7.85
C GLY A 24 -11.96 2.45 -7.09
N ASP A 25 -11.62 1.16 -7.06
CA ASP A 25 -12.37 0.14 -6.34
C ASP A 25 -11.89 0.05 -4.89
N ILE A 26 -12.39 0.94 -4.04
CA ILE A 26 -12.03 0.93 -2.63
C ILE A 26 -12.64 -0.26 -1.88
N ASP A 27 -13.72 -0.83 -2.38
CA ASP A 27 -14.38 -1.96 -1.73
C ASP A 27 -13.52 -3.23 -1.71
N VAL A 28 -12.48 -3.31 -2.56
CA VAL A 28 -11.54 -4.41 -2.51
C VAL A 28 -10.92 -4.57 -1.12
N LEU A 29 -10.78 -3.47 -0.39
CA LEU A 29 -10.21 -3.48 0.96
C LEU A 29 -11.06 -4.27 1.95
N ARG A 30 -12.38 -4.36 1.74
CA ARG A 30 -13.25 -5.12 2.63
C ARG A 30 -12.96 -6.62 2.60
N THR A 31 -12.53 -7.12 1.45
CA THR A 31 -12.16 -8.52 1.31
C THR A 31 -10.71 -8.76 1.74
N LEU A 32 -9.84 -7.81 1.44
CA LEU A 32 -8.40 -7.97 1.64
C LEU A 32 -7.97 -7.78 3.09
N LEU A 33 -8.61 -6.85 3.82
CA LEU A 33 -8.24 -6.54 5.21
C LEU A 33 -8.99 -7.43 6.19
N HIS A 34 -8.28 -7.89 7.22
CA HIS A 34 -8.91 -8.56 8.36
C HIS A 34 -9.72 -7.53 9.16
N GLU A 35 -10.81 -7.98 9.78
CA GLU A 35 -11.68 -7.12 10.58
C GLU A 35 -10.90 -6.37 11.67
N ASP A 36 -9.95 -7.05 12.31
CA ASP A 36 -9.15 -6.50 13.41
C ASP A 36 -7.78 -5.97 12.96
N PHE A 37 -7.68 -5.57 11.73
CA PHE A 37 -6.47 -5.01 11.13
C PHE A 37 -5.81 -3.95 12.00
N VAL A 38 -4.48 -4.06 12.16
CA VAL A 38 -3.68 -3.14 12.97
C VAL A 38 -2.90 -2.19 12.07
N GLU A 39 -3.08 -0.89 12.29
CA GLU A 39 -2.46 0.14 11.48
C GLU A 39 -1.40 0.89 12.28
N HIS A 40 -0.21 1.06 11.70
CA HIS A 40 0.90 1.80 12.29
C HIS A 40 1.19 3.13 11.61
N SER A 41 0.53 3.43 10.49
CA SER A 41 0.72 4.71 9.81
C SER A 41 0.13 5.84 10.64
N PRO A 42 0.90 6.89 10.94
CA PRO A 42 0.39 7.99 11.78
C PRO A 42 -0.88 8.61 11.19
N GLY A 43 -1.87 8.79 12.04
CA GLY A 43 -3.13 9.41 11.66
C GLY A 43 -4.18 8.48 11.07
N ASN A 44 -3.83 7.25 10.74
CA ASN A 44 -4.79 6.27 10.24
C ASN A 44 -5.33 5.42 11.39
N PRO A 45 -6.64 5.11 11.42
CA PRO A 45 -7.19 4.27 12.47
C PRO A 45 -6.94 2.79 12.21
N SER A 46 -6.92 1.99 13.29
CA SER A 46 -6.93 0.53 13.20
C SER A 46 -8.37 0.03 13.04
N GLY A 47 -8.50 -1.22 12.59
CA GLY A 47 -9.79 -1.85 12.27
C GLY A 47 -10.16 -1.60 10.83
N ARG A 48 -10.64 -2.67 10.17
CA ARG A 48 -10.95 -2.61 8.74
C ARG A 48 -11.92 -1.49 8.37
N ASP A 49 -13.06 -1.43 9.05
CA ASP A 49 -14.13 -0.51 8.65
C ASP A 49 -13.75 0.94 8.91
N ALA A 50 -13.12 1.23 10.04
CA ALA A 50 -12.63 2.57 10.35
C ALA A 50 -11.53 3.01 9.37
N PHE A 51 -10.63 2.10 9.03
CA PHE A 51 -9.56 2.37 8.08
C PHE A 51 -10.13 2.70 6.69
N ILE A 52 -11.07 1.89 6.21
CA ILE A 52 -11.69 2.11 4.89
C ILE A 52 -12.40 3.47 4.84
N ALA A 53 -13.17 3.80 5.88
CA ALA A 53 -13.85 5.08 5.95
C ALA A 53 -12.86 6.25 5.92
N HIS A 54 -11.74 6.12 6.61
CA HIS A 54 -10.70 7.15 6.62
C HIS A 54 -10.02 7.29 5.25
N ILE A 55 -9.64 6.17 4.65
CA ILE A 55 -8.95 6.16 3.35
C ILE A 55 -9.84 6.71 2.24
N ALA A 56 -11.14 6.46 2.31
CA ALA A 56 -12.09 6.97 1.31
C ALA A 56 -12.06 8.49 1.19
N GLU A 57 -11.74 9.18 2.28
CA GLU A 57 -11.67 10.64 2.33
C GLU A 57 -10.23 11.17 2.20
N ALA A 58 -9.24 10.29 2.18
CA ALA A 58 -7.84 10.68 2.12
C ALA A 58 -7.37 10.93 0.67
N PRO A 59 -6.31 11.74 0.47
CA PRO A 59 -5.79 12.01 -0.87
C PRO A 59 -5.44 10.76 -1.67
N VAL A 60 -5.01 9.68 -1.01
CA VAL A 60 -4.62 8.45 -1.68
C VAL A 60 -5.76 7.83 -2.49
N ALA A 61 -7.01 8.04 -2.09
CA ALA A 61 -8.16 7.50 -2.81
C ALA A 61 -8.33 8.12 -4.21
N ARG A 62 -7.74 9.28 -4.45
CA ARG A 62 -7.82 10.01 -5.72
C ARG A 62 -6.45 10.21 -6.36
N ALA A 63 -5.42 9.61 -5.80
CA ALA A 63 -4.06 9.77 -6.28
C ALA A 63 -3.77 8.84 -7.46
N ARG A 64 -2.74 9.20 -8.23
CA ARG A 64 -2.11 8.28 -9.16
C ARG A 64 -1.04 7.50 -8.40
N LEU A 65 -1.06 6.18 -8.55
CA LEU A 65 -0.12 5.29 -7.87
C LEU A 65 0.73 4.60 -8.93
N ASP A 66 2.02 4.91 -8.94
CA ASP A 66 2.97 4.36 -9.90
C ASP A 66 3.88 3.36 -9.18
N LEU A 67 3.53 2.08 -9.28
CA LEU A 67 4.25 1.00 -8.61
C LEU A 67 5.60 0.75 -9.25
N LYS A 68 6.66 0.77 -8.46
CA LYS A 68 8.03 0.56 -8.94
C LYS A 68 8.54 -0.85 -8.65
N ARG A 69 8.28 -1.38 -7.46
CA ARG A 69 8.74 -2.72 -7.09
C ARG A 69 7.92 -3.32 -5.98
N VAL A 70 7.86 -4.65 -5.98
CA VAL A 70 7.18 -5.43 -4.96
C VAL A 70 8.13 -6.54 -4.51
N ILE A 71 8.27 -6.67 -3.20
CA ILE A 71 9.13 -7.68 -2.58
C ILE A 71 8.28 -8.42 -1.56
N ALA A 72 8.33 -9.75 -1.57
CA ALA A 72 7.51 -10.55 -0.68
C ALA A 72 8.29 -11.68 -0.05
N ASP A 73 7.92 -12.03 1.17
CA ASP A 73 8.29 -13.27 1.82
C ASP A 73 7.00 -14.00 2.25
N ASP A 74 7.12 -14.97 3.16
CA ASP A 74 5.97 -15.81 3.55
C ASP A 74 4.86 -15.05 4.24
N ASP A 75 5.19 -13.96 4.95
CA ASP A 75 4.25 -13.23 5.79
C ASP A 75 4.04 -11.79 5.33
N HIS A 76 4.99 -11.23 4.58
CA HIS A 76 4.99 -9.81 4.29
C HIS A 76 5.04 -9.55 2.79
N VAL A 77 4.38 -8.47 2.38
CA VAL A 77 4.51 -7.91 1.03
C VAL A 77 4.89 -6.46 1.18
N VAL A 78 5.97 -6.05 0.54
CA VAL A 78 6.48 -4.68 0.55
C VAL A 78 6.28 -4.09 -0.84
N MET A 79 5.68 -2.90 -0.89
CA MET A 79 5.50 -2.16 -2.14
C MET A 79 6.21 -0.82 -2.05
N HIS A 80 6.86 -0.44 -3.13
CA HIS A 80 7.53 0.83 -3.27
C HIS A 80 6.93 1.54 -4.48
N TYR A 81 6.33 2.71 -4.27
CA TYR A 81 5.63 3.41 -5.35
C TYR A 81 5.68 4.93 -5.18
N LEU A 82 5.38 5.62 -6.29
CA LEU A 82 5.21 7.05 -6.31
C LEU A 82 3.71 7.37 -6.25
N MET A 83 3.33 8.23 -5.32
CA MET A 83 1.96 8.74 -5.22
C MET A 83 1.95 10.21 -5.61
N THR A 84 1.15 10.56 -6.62
CA THR A 84 1.00 11.94 -7.06
C THR A 84 -0.47 12.33 -7.06
N THR A 85 -0.73 13.62 -6.87
CA THR A 85 -2.05 14.21 -7.01
C THR A 85 -1.93 15.44 -7.90
N ASP A 86 -3.06 16.00 -8.34
CA ASP A 86 -3.04 17.23 -9.14
C ASP A 86 -2.43 18.40 -8.37
N ASP A 87 -2.60 18.41 -7.05
CA ASP A 87 -2.04 19.44 -6.17
C ASP A 87 -0.57 19.20 -5.84
N ASP A 88 -0.08 17.97 -6.04
CA ASP A 88 1.31 17.61 -5.75
C ASP A 88 1.86 16.74 -6.88
N PRO A 89 2.25 17.34 -8.01
CA PRO A 89 2.72 16.58 -9.16
C PRO A 89 4.09 15.93 -8.96
N ARG A 90 4.91 16.43 -8.04
CA ARG A 90 6.17 15.77 -7.69
C ARG A 90 5.93 14.57 -6.79
N GLY A 91 4.96 14.69 -5.91
CA GLY A 91 4.45 13.60 -5.12
C GLY A 91 5.30 13.16 -3.95
N VAL A 92 4.98 11.98 -3.48
CA VAL A 92 5.67 11.35 -2.36
C VAL A 92 6.09 9.93 -2.74
N ALA A 93 7.27 9.53 -2.26
CA ALA A 93 7.72 8.15 -2.34
C ALA A 93 7.14 7.40 -1.14
N VAL A 94 6.52 6.27 -1.38
CA VAL A 94 5.85 5.48 -0.35
C VAL A 94 6.42 4.08 -0.32
N VAL A 95 6.68 3.58 0.89
CA VAL A 95 6.93 2.16 1.13
C VAL A 95 5.83 1.66 2.04
N ASP A 96 5.03 0.72 1.54
CA ASP A 96 4.03 0.00 2.34
C ASP A 96 4.57 -1.36 2.71
N ILE A 97 4.39 -1.75 3.96
CA ILE A 97 4.69 -3.09 4.44
C ILE A 97 3.39 -3.69 4.95
N TRP A 98 2.94 -4.77 4.31
CA TRP A 98 1.70 -5.46 4.64
C TRP A 98 2.03 -6.83 5.21
N ARG A 99 1.53 -7.14 6.41
CA ARG A 99 1.64 -8.49 6.95
C ARG A 99 0.33 -9.23 6.73
N LEU A 100 0.44 -10.48 6.26
CA LEU A 100 -0.71 -11.31 5.94
C LEU A 100 -0.75 -12.55 6.83
N ALA A 101 -1.96 -12.97 7.13
CA ALA A 101 -2.24 -14.23 7.82
C ALA A 101 -3.55 -14.77 7.27
N GLY A 102 -3.57 -16.04 6.89
CA GLY A 102 -4.78 -16.69 6.39
C GLY A 102 -5.37 -16.04 5.14
N GLY A 103 -4.53 -15.45 4.30
CA GLY A 103 -4.99 -14.82 3.06
C GLY A 103 -5.57 -13.43 3.23
N GLN A 104 -5.40 -12.82 4.40
CA GLN A 104 -5.86 -11.46 4.66
C GLN A 104 -4.74 -10.61 5.23
N ILE A 105 -4.79 -9.31 4.98
CA ILE A 105 -3.87 -8.35 5.60
C ILE A 105 -4.31 -8.13 7.05
N VAL A 106 -3.38 -8.34 7.97
CA VAL A 106 -3.65 -8.19 9.41
C VAL A 106 -2.91 -7.02 10.04
N GLU A 107 -1.90 -6.48 9.34
CA GLU A 107 -1.09 -5.39 9.90
C GLU A 107 -0.40 -4.61 8.79
N HIS A 108 -0.20 -3.31 9.01
CA HIS A 108 0.38 -2.42 8.01
C HIS A 108 1.29 -1.38 8.65
N TRP A 109 2.42 -1.15 8.00
CA TRP A 109 3.34 -0.03 8.27
C TRP A 109 3.59 0.70 6.97
N ASP A 110 3.89 1.99 7.04
CA ASP A 110 4.38 2.70 5.87
C ASP A 110 5.45 3.71 6.24
N VAL A 111 6.20 4.11 5.22
CA VAL A 111 7.15 5.21 5.28
C VAL A 111 6.88 6.08 4.06
N VAL A 112 6.68 7.36 4.30
CA VAL A 112 6.33 8.32 3.25
C VAL A 112 7.32 9.47 3.29
N GLN A 113 7.85 9.82 2.11
CA GLN A 113 8.81 10.91 2.00
C GLN A 113 8.49 11.76 0.78
N PRO A 114 8.38 13.10 0.93
CA PRO A 114 8.19 13.99 -0.22
C PRO A 114 9.36 13.88 -1.20
N VAL A 115 9.03 13.88 -2.48
CA VAL A 115 10.05 13.84 -3.54
C VAL A 115 10.61 15.25 -3.71
N PRO A 116 11.94 15.46 -3.56
CA PRO A 116 12.55 16.75 -3.72
C PRO A 116 12.74 17.09 -5.20
N GLU A 117 13.27 18.29 -5.46
CA GLU A 117 13.66 18.70 -6.82
C GLU A 117 14.66 17.70 -7.41
N ALA A 118 14.53 17.44 -8.71
CA ALA A 118 15.33 16.41 -9.39
C ALA A 118 16.84 16.62 -9.23
N ALA A 119 17.30 17.87 -9.15
CA ALA A 119 18.72 18.16 -8.98
C ALA A 119 19.30 17.63 -7.66
N ARG A 120 18.47 17.44 -6.66
CA ARG A 120 18.89 16.93 -5.35
C ARG A 120 18.97 15.40 -5.31
N VAL A 121 18.36 14.72 -6.27
CA VAL A 121 18.34 13.25 -6.36
C VAL A 121 18.59 12.86 -7.81
N PRO A 122 19.86 12.92 -8.27
CA PRO A 122 20.19 12.73 -9.69
C PRO A 122 19.73 11.40 -10.29
N HIS A 123 19.61 10.35 -9.46
CA HIS A 123 19.17 9.03 -9.92
C HIS A 123 17.71 8.74 -9.58
N GLY A 124 16.98 9.73 -9.06
CA GLY A 124 15.61 9.56 -8.61
C GLY A 124 15.50 8.85 -7.26
N MET A 125 14.30 8.89 -6.67
CA MET A 125 14.04 8.24 -5.38
C MET A 125 13.42 6.86 -5.53
N LEU A 126 13.04 6.50 -6.75
CA LEU A 126 12.27 5.27 -6.96
C LEU A 126 12.83 4.41 -8.08
#